data_65d4f2785ba4f69fb09e508e3df2df91
#
_entry.id   65d4f2785ba4f69fb09e508e3df2df91
#
_cell.length_a   1.000
_cell.length_b   1.000
_cell.length_c   1.000
_cell.angle_alpha   90.00
_cell.angle_beta   90.00
_cell.angle_gamma   90.00
#
_symmetry.space_group_name_H-M   'P 1'
#
loop_
_entity.id
_entity.type
_entity.pdbx_description
1 polymer ?
#
loop_
_entity_poly.entity_id
_entity_poly.type
_entity_poly.pdbx_seq_one_letter_code
_entity_poly.pdbx_strand_id
1 'polypeptide(L)'
;MSRLIKWVLGIVAILVVLMVAAVVLVPMLVDVQQYKPRLEELVTKQTGRSFTMGNDIDVSVFPWVGVRLSDVRLGSPEGFTATDMVAVDQFEVRLKVMPLFSRRIEISTFALNAPKIFLERRKDGRANWEGFGKTDARDGEKKPAAEKSESKDSGLPIESLMVDSNSR
;
A
#
# COMPACT_ATOMS: atom_id res chain seq x y z
N MET A 1 -42.56 -30.11 -12.93
CA MET A 1 -42.03 -28.98 -12.16
C MET A 1 -43.17 -28.17 -11.61
N SER A 2 -43.25 -28.00 -10.28
CA SER A 2 -44.35 -27.31 -9.63
C SER A 2 -44.33 -25.80 -10.03
N ARG A 3 -45.53 -25.20 -10.13
CA ARG A 3 -45.68 -23.77 -10.47
C ARG A 3 -44.83 -22.89 -9.54
N LEU A 4 -44.67 -23.27 -8.29
CA LEU A 4 -43.82 -22.62 -7.30
C LEU A 4 -42.33 -22.55 -7.74
N ILE A 5 -41.75 -23.63 -8.27
CA ILE A 5 -40.36 -23.66 -8.74
C ILE A 5 -40.15 -22.66 -9.89
N LYS A 6 -41.12 -22.55 -10.82
CA LYS A 6 -41.02 -21.58 -11.92
C LYS A 6 -41.07 -20.14 -11.43
N TRP A 7 -41.89 -19.85 -10.42
CA TRP A 7 -41.94 -18.52 -9.79
C TRP A 7 -40.66 -18.17 -9.04
N VAL A 8 -40.16 -19.13 -8.28
CA VAL A 8 -38.86 -18.93 -7.56
C VAL A 8 -37.71 -18.71 -8.54
N LEU A 9 -37.62 -19.51 -9.60
CA LEU A 9 -36.63 -19.32 -10.65
C LEU A 9 -36.78 -17.96 -11.36
N GLY A 10 -38.01 -17.50 -11.60
CA GLY A 10 -38.26 -16.18 -12.18
C GLY A 10 -37.77 -15.05 -11.28
N ILE A 11 -38.05 -15.11 -9.98
CA ILE A 11 -37.63 -14.12 -9.01
C ILE A 11 -36.08 -14.11 -8.91
N VAL A 12 -35.46 -15.28 -8.84
CA VAL A 12 -33.99 -15.38 -8.79
C VAL A 12 -33.37 -14.81 -10.07
N ALA A 13 -33.93 -15.10 -11.25
CA ALA A 13 -33.45 -14.55 -12.50
C ALA A 13 -33.53 -13.00 -12.51
N ILE A 14 -34.64 -12.43 -12.04
CA ILE A 14 -34.81 -10.98 -11.95
C ILE A 14 -33.81 -10.38 -10.98
N LEU A 15 -33.57 -10.99 -9.81
CA LEU A 15 -32.59 -10.52 -8.83
C LEU A 15 -31.20 -10.55 -9.42
N VAL A 16 -30.84 -11.60 -10.16
CA VAL A 16 -29.53 -11.69 -10.84
C VAL A 16 -29.36 -10.58 -11.87
N VAL A 17 -30.38 -10.33 -12.68
CA VAL A 17 -30.38 -9.26 -13.70
C VAL A 17 -30.25 -7.90 -13.04
N LEU A 18 -31.00 -7.64 -11.96
CA LEU A 18 -30.89 -6.38 -11.20
C LEU A 18 -29.50 -6.21 -10.57
N MET A 19 -28.94 -7.28 -10.04
CA MET A 19 -27.59 -7.26 -9.48
C MET A 19 -26.55 -6.94 -10.54
N VAL A 20 -26.61 -7.59 -11.70
CA VAL A 20 -25.70 -7.32 -12.83
C VAL A 20 -25.90 -5.88 -13.33
N ALA A 21 -27.12 -5.43 -13.47
CA ALA A 21 -27.40 -4.06 -13.86
C ALA A 21 -26.83 -3.04 -12.87
N ALA A 22 -26.98 -3.28 -11.56
CA ALA A 22 -26.40 -2.41 -10.53
C ALA A 22 -24.87 -2.36 -10.61
N VAL A 23 -24.21 -3.51 -10.77
CA VAL A 23 -22.74 -3.58 -10.90
C VAL A 23 -22.22 -2.80 -12.11
N VAL A 24 -22.98 -2.76 -13.21
CA VAL A 24 -22.59 -2.05 -14.44
C VAL A 24 -22.97 -0.57 -14.38
N LEU A 25 -24.18 -0.25 -13.90
CA LEU A 25 -24.71 1.10 -13.93
C LEU A 25 -24.15 1.99 -12.81
N VAL A 26 -23.91 1.45 -11.62
CA VAL A 26 -23.41 2.25 -10.49
C VAL A 26 -22.09 2.94 -10.81
N PRO A 27 -21.04 2.29 -11.36
CA PRO A 27 -19.82 2.96 -11.74
C PRO A 27 -20.00 4.04 -12.82
N MET A 28 -20.98 3.86 -13.72
CA MET A 28 -21.26 4.85 -14.76
C MET A 28 -21.98 6.10 -14.23
N LEU A 29 -22.73 5.96 -13.13
CA LEU A 29 -23.47 7.06 -12.52
C LEU A 29 -22.69 7.82 -11.45
N VAL A 30 -21.64 7.20 -10.90
CA VAL A 30 -20.81 7.82 -9.88
C VAL A 30 -19.70 8.64 -10.55
N ASP A 31 -19.78 9.93 -10.42
CA ASP A 31 -18.68 10.82 -10.83
C ASP A 31 -17.53 10.72 -9.81
N VAL A 32 -16.53 9.92 -10.17
CA VAL A 32 -15.37 9.67 -9.31
C VAL A 32 -14.51 10.93 -9.17
N GLN A 33 -14.61 11.86 -10.12
CA GLN A 33 -13.82 13.10 -10.14
C GLN A 33 -14.11 14.00 -8.93
N GLN A 34 -15.33 14.01 -8.44
CA GLN A 34 -15.69 14.82 -7.26
C GLN A 34 -15.01 14.34 -5.95
N TYR A 35 -14.50 13.09 -5.93
CA TYR A 35 -13.78 12.57 -4.76
C TYR A 35 -12.28 12.87 -4.81
N LYS A 36 -11.75 13.30 -5.97
CA LYS A 36 -10.35 13.66 -6.14
C LYS A 36 -9.82 14.62 -5.07
N PRO A 37 -10.43 15.80 -4.83
CA PRO A 37 -9.91 16.75 -3.83
C PRO A 37 -9.89 16.17 -2.41
N ARG A 38 -10.85 15.32 -2.09
CA ARG A 38 -10.88 14.65 -0.77
C ARG A 38 -9.76 13.64 -0.62
N LEU A 39 -9.45 12.88 -1.68
CA LEU A 39 -8.35 11.93 -1.68
C LEU A 39 -7.01 12.66 -1.59
N GLU A 40 -6.81 13.72 -2.35
CA GLU A 40 -5.60 14.55 -2.31
C GLU A 40 -5.39 15.14 -0.91
N GLU A 41 -6.44 15.68 -0.31
CA GLU A 41 -6.40 16.22 1.05
C GLU A 41 -6.09 15.15 2.11
N LEU A 42 -6.72 13.98 2.02
CA LEU A 42 -6.49 12.86 2.93
C LEU A 42 -5.04 12.38 2.89
N VAL A 43 -4.51 12.14 1.69
CA VAL A 43 -3.14 11.69 1.52
C VAL A 43 -2.17 12.78 1.97
N THR A 44 -2.43 14.04 1.64
CA THR A 44 -1.62 15.18 2.09
C THR A 44 -1.58 15.28 3.61
N LYS A 45 -2.72 15.13 4.29
CA LYS A 45 -2.79 15.13 5.76
C LYS A 45 -2.03 13.96 6.38
N GLN A 46 -2.14 12.77 5.79
CA GLN A 46 -1.47 11.58 6.34
C GLN A 46 0.03 11.54 6.08
N THR A 47 0.47 12.08 4.96
CA THR A 47 1.89 12.08 4.58
C THR A 47 2.63 13.35 5.00
N GLY A 48 1.89 14.43 5.30
CA GLY A 48 2.46 15.76 5.52
C GLY A 48 3.07 16.38 4.25
N ARG A 49 2.68 15.89 3.06
CA ARG A 49 3.26 16.29 1.77
C ARG A 49 2.16 16.58 0.77
N SER A 50 2.41 17.49 -0.15
CA SER A 50 1.48 17.73 -1.25
C SER A 50 1.32 16.46 -2.07
N PHE A 51 0.09 16.03 -2.23
CA PHE A 51 -0.27 14.91 -3.08
C PHE A 51 -1.22 15.39 -4.16
N THR A 52 -0.92 15.07 -5.41
CA THR A 52 -1.76 15.41 -6.55
C THR A 52 -1.90 14.21 -7.47
N MET A 53 -3.02 14.13 -8.15
CA MET A 53 -3.27 13.11 -9.18
C MET A 53 -3.95 13.73 -10.39
N GLY A 54 -3.85 13.08 -11.53
CA GLY A 54 -4.52 13.47 -12.77
C GLY A 54 -6.06 13.36 -12.65
N ASN A 55 -6.73 13.72 -13.73
CA ASN A 55 -8.19 13.64 -13.79
C ASN A 55 -8.69 12.25 -14.21
N ASP A 56 -7.80 11.40 -14.74
CA ASP A 56 -8.18 10.07 -15.18
C ASP A 56 -8.12 9.10 -13.99
N ILE A 57 -9.26 8.99 -13.31
CA ILE A 57 -9.50 8.03 -12.24
C ILE A 57 -10.43 6.97 -12.80
N ASP A 58 -9.92 5.76 -12.95
CA ASP A 58 -10.70 4.61 -13.43
C ASP A 58 -10.91 3.63 -12.28
N VAL A 59 -12.16 3.33 -12.01
CA VAL A 59 -12.55 2.40 -10.95
C VAL A 59 -13.28 1.22 -11.58
N SER A 60 -12.74 0.03 -11.39
CA SER A 60 -13.35 -1.23 -11.82
C SER A 60 -13.88 -1.99 -10.61
N VAL A 61 -15.07 -2.56 -10.75
CA VAL A 61 -15.69 -3.38 -9.69
C VAL A 61 -15.90 -4.84 -10.10
N PHE A 62 -15.82 -5.13 -11.39
CA PHE A 62 -15.96 -6.47 -11.94
C PHE A 62 -15.16 -6.58 -13.27
N PRO A 63 -14.50 -7.71 -13.55
CA PRO A 63 -14.35 -8.96 -12.76
C PRO A 63 -13.37 -8.88 -11.59
N TRP A 64 -12.68 -7.77 -11.42
CA TRP A 64 -11.79 -7.42 -10.31
C TRP A 64 -12.11 -6.04 -9.77
N VAL A 65 -11.97 -5.86 -8.49
CA VAL A 65 -12.04 -4.54 -7.88
C VAL A 65 -10.67 -3.88 -8.05
N GLY A 66 -10.65 -2.72 -8.69
CA GLY A 66 -9.40 -2.04 -8.95
C GLY A 66 -9.57 -0.53 -9.09
N VAL A 67 -8.45 0.15 -8.90
CA VAL A 67 -8.30 1.59 -9.10
C VAL A 67 -7.09 1.82 -9.98
N ARG A 68 -7.25 2.66 -10.99
CA ARG A 68 -6.17 3.19 -11.81
C ARG A 68 -6.19 4.70 -11.71
N LEU A 69 -5.04 5.27 -11.39
CA LEU A 69 -4.82 6.71 -11.27
C LEU A 69 -3.77 7.13 -12.26
N SER A 70 -3.97 8.27 -12.91
CA SER A 70 -2.97 8.90 -13.79
C SER A 70 -2.27 10.03 -13.07
N ASP A 71 -1.06 10.37 -13.52
CA ASP A 71 -0.27 11.53 -13.07
C ASP A 71 -0.18 11.67 -11.55
N VAL A 72 0.12 10.57 -10.86
CA VAL A 72 0.26 10.57 -9.40
C VAL A 72 1.58 11.21 -9.02
N ARG A 73 1.53 12.25 -8.18
CA ARG A 73 2.69 13.00 -7.72
C ARG A 73 2.66 13.19 -6.21
N LEU A 74 3.80 12.98 -5.59
CA LEU A 74 4.02 13.24 -4.18
C LEU A 74 5.14 14.26 -4.05
N GLY A 75 4.82 15.42 -3.49
CA GLY A 75 5.74 16.53 -3.37
C GLY A 75 6.89 16.29 -2.40
N SER A 76 7.98 16.98 -2.64
CA SER A 76 9.08 17.11 -1.69
C SER A 76 8.71 18.06 -0.57
N PRO A 77 9.30 17.95 0.64
CA PRO A 77 9.18 18.96 1.67
C PRO A 77 9.74 20.31 1.20
N GLU A 78 9.34 21.37 1.87
CA GLU A 78 9.85 22.71 1.57
C GLU A 78 11.39 22.79 1.68
N GLY A 79 11.99 23.51 0.74
CA GLY A 79 13.42 23.80 0.70
C GLY A 79 14.27 22.74 0.01
N PHE A 80 13.69 21.79 -0.70
CA PHE A 80 14.38 20.90 -1.62
C PHE A 80 14.28 21.42 -3.06
N THR A 81 15.21 21.00 -3.92
CA THR A 81 15.28 21.47 -5.30
C THR A 81 14.20 20.84 -6.16
N ALA A 82 13.98 19.53 -5.97
CA ALA A 82 12.95 18.81 -6.67
C ALA A 82 11.57 19.10 -6.06
N THR A 83 10.64 19.59 -6.87
CA THR A 83 9.25 19.83 -6.46
C THR A 83 8.56 18.54 -6.06
N ASP A 84 8.75 17.49 -6.85
CA ASP A 84 8.17 16.18 -6.60
C ASP A 84 9.26 15.22 -6.10
N MET A 85 8.95 14.47 -5.05
CA MET A 85 9.79 13.36 -4.58
C MET A 85 9.50 12.08 -5.38
N VAL A 86 8.23 11.86 -5.69
CA VAL A 86 7.78 10.73 -6.50
C VAL A 86 6.78 11.22 -7.52
N ALA A 87 6.98 10.82 -8.77
CA ALA A 87 6.03 11.03 -9.85
C ALA A 87 5.82 9.70 -10.58
N VAL A 88 4.57 9.35 -10.87
CA VAL A 88 4.20 8.11 -11.55
C VAL A 88 3.16 8.45 -12.60
N ASP A 89 3.43 8.12 -13.86
CA ASP A 89 2.50 8.43 -14.95
C ASP A 89 1.19 7.64 -14.79
N GLN A 90 1.28 6.37 -14.30
CA GLN A 90 0.10 5.57 -14.03
C GLN A 90 0.35 4.63 -12.85
N PHE A 91 -0.59 4.64 -11.92
CA PHE A 91 -0.65 3.76 -10.76
C PHE A 91 -1.88 2.88 -10.87
N GLU A 92 -1.70 1.57 -10.71
CA GLU A 92 -2.81 0.62 -10.79
C GLU A 92 -2.73 -0.41 -9.67
N VAL A 93 -3.86 -0.58 -8.97
CA VAL A 93 -4.05 -1.65 -7.99
C VAL A 93 -5.33 -2.41 -8.33
N ARG A 94 -5.24 -3.73 -8.37
CA ARG A 94 -6.38 -4.62 -8.52
C ARG A 94 -6.41 -5.63 -7.39
N LEU A 95 -7.61 -5.90 -6.90
CA LEU A 95 -7.89 -6.88 -5.86
C LEU A 95 -8.69 -8.03 -6.44
N LYS A 96 -8.48 -9.23 -5.92
CA LYS A 96 -9.31 -10.38 -6.24
C LYS A 96 -10.67 -10.27 -5.56
N VAL A 97 -11.74 -10.41 -6.32
CA VAL A 97 -13.11 -10.29 -5.81
C VAL A 97 -13.49 -11.43 -4.87
N MET A 98 -13.14 -12.68 -5.22
CA MET A 98 -13.54 -13.86 -4.44
C MET A 98 -13.02 -13.84 -2.98
N PRO A 99 -11.76 -13.51 -2.71
CA PRO A 99 -11.27 -13.39 -1.33
C PRO A 99 -11.96 -12.31 -0.51
N LEU A 100 -12.46 -11.24 -1.16
CA LEU A 100 -13.18 -10.15 -0.46
C LEU A 100 -14.47 -10.65 0.22
N PHE A 101 -15.18 -11.61 -0.36
CA PHE A 101 -16.33 -12.24 0.29
C PHE A 101 -15.96 -12.97 1.58
N SER A 102 -14.71 -13.43 1.68
CA SER A 102 -14.15 -14.06 2.87
C SER A 102 -13.40 -13.07 3.77
N ARG A 103 -13.61 -11.76 3.56
CA ARG A 103 -12.91 -10.66 4.28
C ARG A 103 -11.38 -10.74 4.20
N ARG A 104 -10.85 -11.34 3.13
CA ARG A 104 -9.41 -11.36 2.83
C ARG A 104 -9.14 -10.40 1.70
N ILE A 105 -8.14 -9.55 1.90
CA ILE A 105 -7.66 -8.62 0.87
C ILE A 105 -6.49 -9.28 0.17
N GLU A 106 -6.69 -9.70 -1.08
CA GLU A 106 -5.62 -10.24 -1.91
C GLU A 106 -5.40 -9.33 -3.11
N ILE A 107 -4.18 -8.78 -3.20
CA ILE A 107 -3.78 -7.97 -4.34
C ILE A 107 -3.52 -8.91 -5.53
N SER A 108 -4.19 -8.66 -6.63
CA SER A 108 -3.99 -9.37 -7.90
C SER A 108 -2.94 -8.69 -8.76
N THR A 109 -2.98 -7.36 -8.80
CA THR A 109 -2.08 -6.55 -9.61
C THR A 109 -1.69 -5.31 -8.84
N PHE A 110 -0.40 -5.01 -8.87
CA PHE A 110 0.16 -3.75 -8.44
C PHE A 110 1.12 -3.31 -9.54
N ALA A 111 0.79 -2.24 -10.24
CA ALA A 111 1.58 -1.76 -11.35
C ALA A 111 1.87 -0.26 -11.22
N LEU A 112 3.11 0.11 -11.49
CA LEU A 112 3.59 1.47 -11.61
C LEU A 112 4.14 1.64 -13.02
N ASN A 113 3.63 2.61 -13.76
CA ASN A 113 4.14 2.94 -15.08
C ASN A 113 4.98 4.21 -15.00
N ALA A 114 6.18 4.15 -15.57
CA ALA A 114 7.14 5.25 -15.62
C ALA A 114 7.37 5.94 -14.25
N PRO A 115 7.69 5.20 -13.17
CA PRO A 115 7.96 5.81 -11.89
C PRO A 115 9.25 6.63 -11.95
N LYS A 116 9.20 7.86 -11.48
CA LYS A 116 10.33 8.77 -11.32
C LYS A 116 10.47 9.09 -9.84
N ILE A 117 11.63 8.80 -9.27
CA ILE A 117 11.91 9.03 -7.85
C ILE A 117 13.09 9.98 -7.75
N PHE A 118 12.89 11.13 -7.10
CA PHE A 118 13.89 12.17 -6.90
C PHE A 118 14.28 12.18 -5.43
N LEU A 119 15.41 11.55 -5.12
CA LEU A 119 15.95 11.52 -3.77
C LEU A 119 17.04 12.60 -3.64
N GLU A 120 16.84 13.53 -2.72
CA GLU A 120 17.74 14.63 -2.47
C GLU A 120 18.10 14.71 -0.99
N ARG A 121 19.40 14.90 -0.71
CA ARG A 121 19.89 15.22 0.63
C ARG A 121 20.55 16.59 0.63
N ARG A 122 20.13 17.46 1.52
CA ARG A 122 20.66 18.80 1.69
C ARG A 122 21.99 18.77 2.45
N LYS A 123 22.73 19.88 2.36
CA LYS A 123 24.01 20.05 3.08
C LYS A 123 23.84 20.03 4.60
N ASP A 124 22.67 20.37 5.11
CA ASP A 124 22.31 20.29 6.53
C ASP A 124 22.01 18.87 7.02
N GLY A 125 22.17 17.87 6.14
CA GLY A 125 21.96 16.44 6.41
C GLY A 125 20.52 15.96 6.23
N ARG A 126 19.53 16.84 6.13
CA ARG A 126 18.12 16.46 5.93
C ARG A 126 17.89 15.88 4.54
N ALA A 127 17.07 14.83 4.47
CA ALA A 127 16.71 14.17 3.23
C ALA A 127 15.21 14.36 2.93
N ASN A 128 14.86 14.43 1.63
CA ASN A 128 13.47 14.64 1.23
C ASN A 128 12.55 13.44 1.51
N TRP A 129 13.09 12.28 1.84
CA TRP A 129 12.31 11.09 2.26
C TRP A 129 12.19 10.96 3.79
N GLU A 130 12.83 11.81 4.59
CA GLU A 130 12.70 11.80 6.04
C GLU A 130 11.32 12.30 6.48
N GLY A 131 10.76 11.66 7.51
CA GLY A 131 9.44 12.01 8.03
C GLY A 131 8.25 11.48 7.21
N PHE A 132 8.51 10.69 6.16
CA PHE A 132 7.45 10.06 5.41
C PHE A 132 6.70 9.05 6.30
N GLY A 133 5.37 9.22 6.42
CA GLY A 133 4.53 8.35 7.23
C GLY A 133 4.61 8.60 8.75
N LYS A 134 5.30 9.64 9.21
CA LYS A 134 5.16 10.13 10.58
C LYS A 134 3.96 11.05 10.67
N THR A 135 2.78 10.49 10.65
CA THR A 135 1.64 11.13 11.32
C THR A 135 1.99 11.25 12.79
N ASP A 136 1.66 12.39 13.42
CA ASP A 136 1.77 12.58 14.87
C ASP A 136 0.96 11.50 15.62
N ALA A 137 1.47 10.30 15.65
CA ALA A 137 1.11 9.30 16.64
C ALA A 137 1.89 9.67 17.92
N ARG A 138 1.47 10.77 18.56
CA ARG A 138 1.61 10.91 19.98
C ARG A 138 0.62 9.93 20.58
N ASP A 139 1.04 8.69 20.68
CA ASP A 139 0.83 7.83 21.83
C ASP A 139 1.40 6.44 21.54
N GLY A 140 2.43 6.13 22.31
CA GLY A 140 2.68 4.81 22.83
C GLY A 140 3.07 3.71 21.83
N GLU A 141 4.33 3.68 21.41
CA GLU A 141 5.04 2.40 21.52
C GLU A 141 6.55 2.62 21.50
N LYS A 142 7.15 2.34 22.64
CA LYS A 142 8.58 2.27 22.82
C LYS A 142 9.16 1.30 21.79
N LYS A 143 9.99 1.84 20.90
CA LYS A 143 10.94 1.07 20.08
C LYS A 143 11.67 0.09 21.01
N PRO A 144 11.67 -1.23 20.77
CA PRO A 144 12.61 -2.11 21.45
C PRO A 144 14.02 -1.65 21.09
N ALA A 145 14.78 -1.33 22.11
CA ALA A 145 16.20 -1.01 21.97
C ALA A 145 16.88 -2.16 21.23
N ALA A 146 17.61 -1.81 20.16
CA ALA A 146 18.55 -2.72 19.56
C ALA A 146 19.54 -3.14 20.67
N GLU A 147 19.45 -4.37 21.10
CA GLU A 147 20.48 -5.01 21.92
C GLU A 147 21.79 -4.92 21.15
N LYS A 148 22.67 -4.08 21.68
CA LYS A 148 24.09 -4.20 21.42
C LYS A 148 24.49 -5.58 21.92
N SER A 149 24.75 -6.50 21.00
CA SER A 149 25.52 -7.70 21.31
C SER A 149 26.94 -7.26 21.69
N GLU A 150 27.15 -7.04 22.97
CA GLU A 150 28.49 -7.10 23.53
C GLU A 150 28.99 -8.54 23.34
N SER A 151 29.91 -8.69 22.42
CA SER A 151 30.77 -9.86 22.34
C SER A 151 31.60 -9.90 23.63
N LYS A 152 31.12 -10.64 24.63
CA LYS A 152 31.96 -11.10 25.71
C LYS A 152 32.96 -12.09 25.11
N ASP A 153 34.17 -11.58 24.93
CA ASP A 153 35.40 -12.34 24.86
C ASP A 153 35.49 -13.28 26.09
N SER A 154 35.06 -14.51 25.91
CA SER A 154 35.33 -15.59 26.85
C SER A 154 36.58 -16.29 26.38
N GLY A 155 37.72 -15.74 26.75
CA GLY A 155 39.01 -16.43 26.66
C GLY A 155 38.87 -17.79 27.39
N LEU A 156 38.83 -18.86 26.63
CA LEU A 156 39.07 -20.19 27.16
C LEU A 156 40.57 -20.35 27.43
N PRO A 157 41.00 -20.71 28.63
CA PRO A 157 42.39 -20.97 28.91
C PRO A 157 42.80 -22.29 28.23
N ILE A 158 43.68 -22.16 27.22
CA ILE A 158 44.30 -23.27 26.51
C ILE A 158 45.45 -23.87 27.33
N GLU A 159 45.18 -24.17 28.61
CA GLU A 159 46.22 -24.69 29.50
C GLU A 159 46.00 -26.11 30.02
N SER A 160 45.09 -26.87 29.38
CA SER A 160 44.80 -28.25 29.81
C SER A 160 44.96 -29.34 28.77
N LEU A 161 45.67 -29.05 27.64
CA LEU A 161 45.94 -30.06 26.58
C LEU A 161 47.42 -30.32 26.33
N MET A 162 48.28 -30.07 27.33
CA MET A 162 49.65 -30.59 27.32
C MET A 162 49.86 -31.35 28.60
N VAL A 163 49.74 -32.64 28.53
CA VAL A 163 50.40 -33.72 29.29
C VAL A 163 49.49 -34.96 29.10
N ASP A 164 49.83 -35.80 28.18
CA ASP A 164 50.35 -37.10 28.48
C ASP A 164 50.67 -37.87 27.19
N SER A 165 51.91 -37.71 26.76
CA SER A 165 52.54 -38.65 25.81
C SER A 165 53.76 -39.21 26.50
N ASN A 166 53.57 -40.13 27.46
CA ASN A 166 54.59 -41.10 27.77
C ASN A 166 53.98 -42.22 28.57
N SER A 167 54.02 -43.41 28.04
CA SER A 167 54.37 -44.68 28.66
C SER A 167 53.66 -45.88 28.01
N ARG A 168 54.48 -46.60 27.27
CA ARG A 168 54.50 -48.04 27.03
C ARG A 168 53.32 -48.63 26.24
#